data_4ddd150024d4b56810a5039d79e95645
#
_entry.id   4ddd150024d4b56810a5039d79e95645
#
_cell.length_a   1.000
_cell.length_b   1.000
_cell.length_c   1.000
_cell.angle_alpha   90.00
_cell.angle_beta   90.00
_cell.angle_gamma   90.00
#
_symmetry.space_group_name_H-M   'P 1'
#
loop_
_entity.id
_entity.type
_entity.pdbx_description
1 polymer ?
#
loop_
_entity_poly.entity_id
_entity_poly.type
_entity_poly.pdbx_seq_one_letter_code
_entity_poly.pdbx_strand_id
1 'polypeptide(L)'
;MDARRDMSGLFVCDKTTMLPIAGILDRSQADLVTGNSNSMSVTVHPFNAVLNRYGALLIQNDGNVKVPLNAAPSANSRIDVVYVKQHETRPPMSDDSDFPVFGVVKGVAAATPVAPGVPSGALALAKVLLPAGVSNTAAAGVVITQTYIGAAMKGDMLRVQTSAQRDALTTVPEGTLLHNVADNCDYVRKGGKWRGW
;
A
#
# COMPACT_ATOMS: atom_id res chain seq x y z
N MET A 1 24.27 -15.32 -5.34
CA MET A 1 23.09 -15.20 -4.46
C MET A 1 22.68 -13.74 -4.43
N ASP A 2 21.41 -13.41 -4.60
CA ASP A 2 20.97 -12.02 -4.64
C ASP A 2 20.80 -11.54 -3.18
N ALA A 3 21.51 -10.51 -2.76
CA ALA A 3 21.49 -9.95 -1.40
C ALA A 3 20.06 -9.59 -0.92
N ARG A 4 19.13 -9.31 -1.85
CA ARG A 4 17.74 -9.05 -1.53
C ARG A 4 16.99 -10.27 -0.97
N ARG A 5 17.33 -11.48 -1.44
CA ARG A 5 16.74 -12.72 -0.90
C ARG A 5 17.24 -12.99 0.51
N ASP A 6 18.49 -12.65 0.80
CA ASP A 6 19.05 -12.80 2.13
C ASP A 6 18.36 -11.85 3.13
N MET A 7 18.04 -10.62 2.71
CA MET A 7 17.29 -9.66 3.53
C MET A 7 15.83 -10.08 3.78
N SER A 8 15.22 -10.87 2.90
CA SER A 8 13.85 -11.36 3.12
C SER A 8 13.73 -12.15 4.43
N GLY A 9 14.81 -12.79 4.86
CA GLY A 9 14.88 -13.51 6.14
C GLY A 9 14.67 -12.64 7.38
N LEU A 10 14.79 -11.32 7.28
CA LEU A 10 14.59 -10.39 8.39
C LEU A 10 13.12 -10.02 8.61
N PHE A 11 12.26 -10.21 7.61
CA PHE A 11 10.86 -9.78 7.63
C PHE A 11 9.90 -10.95 7.84
N VAL A 12 8.67 -10.63 8.23
CA VAL A 12 7.55 -11.55 8.13
C VAL A 12 7.28 -11.78 6.65
N CYS A 13 7.38 -13.03 6.21
CA CYS A 13 7.22 -13.44 4.82
C CYS A 13 5.97 -14.27 4.61
N ASP A 14 5.47 -14.25 3.39
CA ASP A 14 4.55 -15.24 2.88
C ASP A 14 5.23 -16.62 2.86
N LYS A 15 4.62 -17.62 3.48
CA LYS A 15 5.20 -18.97 3.61
C LYS A 15 5.29 -19.75 2.29
N THR A 16 4.56 -19.31 1.26
CA THR A 16 4.53 -19.97 -0.05
C THR A 16 5.58 -19.39 -0.98
N THR A 17 5.66 -18.05 -1.04
CA THR A 17 6.58 -17.34 -1.94
C THR A 17 7.93 -17.05 -1.30
N MET A 18 8.02 -17.11 0.03
CA MET A 18 9.18 -16.69 0.83
C MET A 18 9.54 -15.21 0.63
N LEU A 19 8.64 -14.42 0.06
CA LEU A 19 8.79 -12.98 -0.10
C LEU A 19 8.22 -12.25 1.12
N PRO A 20 8.79 -11.09 1.50
CA PRO A 20 8.25 -10.30 2.61
C PRO A 20 6.82 -9.85 2.32
N ILE A 21 6.02 -9.72 3.37
CA ILE A 21 4.75 -9.02 3.29
C ILE A 21 5.06 -7.55 3.04
N ALA A 22 4.76 -7.07 1.81
CA ALA A 22 5.04 -5.69 1.44
C ALA A 22 4.19 -4.71 2.25
N GLY A 23 4.78 -3.61 2.71
CA GLY A 23 4.06 -2.63 3.51
C GLY A 23 4.97 -1.52 4.05
N ILE A 24 4.35 -0.61 4.79
CA ILE A 24 5.04 0.52 5.44
C ILE A 24 5.69 0.04 6.74
N LEU A 25 6.93 0.44 6.96
CA LEU A 25 7.70 0.07 8.16
C LEU A 25 7.49 1.07 9.30
N ASP A 26 7.20 2.33 8.98
CA ASP A 26 6.92 3.35 9.97
C ASP A 26 5.47 3.24 10.45
N ARG A 27 5.29 2.99 11.75
CA ARG A 27 3.99 2.80 12.38
C ARG A 27 3.33 4.11 12.83
N SER A 28 4.06 5.22 12.82
CA SER A 28 3.57 6.52 13.30
C SER A 28 2.67 7.26 12.29
N GLN A 29 2.69 6.86 11.02
CA GLN A 29 1.98 7.55 9.94
C GLN A 29 0.51 7.14 9.87
N ALA A 30 -0.38 7.95 10.45
CA ALA A 30 -1.83 7.75 10.36
C ALA A 30 -2.36 8.14 8.97
N ASP A 31 -1.86 9.25 8.38
CA ASP A 31 -2.32 9.82 7.12
C ASP A 31 -1.15 9.96 6.12
N LEU A 32 -0.73 8.81 5.56
CA LEU A 32 0.38 8.77 4.60
C LEU A 32 0.05 9.53 3.30
N VAL A 33 -1.20 9.48 2.85
CA VAL A 33 -1.67 10.16 1.65
C VAL A 33 -2.76 11.15 2.02
N THR A 34 -2.56 12.42 1.68
CA THR A 34 -3.51 13.50 1.97
C THR A 34 -3.92 14.25 0.70
N GLY A 35 -5.10 14.89 0.73
CA GLY A 35 -5.62 15.68 -0.37
C GLY A 35 -5.01 17.10 -0.44
N ASN A 36 -5.06 17.68 -1.62
CA ASN A 36 -4.63 19.06 -1.89
C ASN A 36 -5.84 19.94 -2.22
N SER A 37 -5.93 21.13 -1.61
CA SER A 37 -7.03 22.07 -1.82
C SER A 37 -6.96 22.83 -3.16
N ASN A 38 -5.79 22.89 -3.78
CA ASN A 38 -5.54 23.74 -4.95
C ASN A 38 -5.30 22.96 -6.24
N SER A 39 -5.40 21.62 -6.23
CA SER A 39 -5.11 20.82 -7.43
C SER A 39 -5.68 19.41 -7.35
N MET A 40 -5.87 18.80 -8.52
CA MET A 40 -6.15 17.37 -8.68
C MET A 40 -4.86 16.57 -8.47
N SER A 41 -4.38 16.53 -7.23
CA SER A 41 -3.22 15.75 -6.82
C SER A 41 -3.34 15.37 -5.36
N VAL A 42 -2.66 14.34 -4.93
CA VAL A 42 -2.46 14.01 -3.52
C VAL A 42 -1.03 14.25 -3.11
N THR A 43 -0.81 14.45 -1.82
CA THR A 43 0.53 14.47 -1.22
C THR A 43 0.78 13.14 -0.54
N VAL A 44 1.86 12.47 -0.91
CA VAL A 44 2.41 11.32 -0.19
C VAL A 44 3.49 11.84 0.75
N HIS A 45 3.29 11.62 2.06
CA HIS A 45 4.23 12.04 3.10
C HIS A 45 5.44 11.10 3.20
N PRO A 46 6.52 11.49 3.90
CA PRO A 46 7.69 10.64 4.11
C PRO A 46 7.35 9.29 4.72
N PHE A 47 8.02 8.23 4.29
CA PHE A 47 7.85 6.87 4.84
C PHE A 47 9.02 5.97 4.49
N ASN A 48 9.15 4.89 5.26
CA ASN A 48 9.99 3.74 4.94
C ASN A 48 9.08 2.53 4.63
N ALA A 49 9.41 1.76 3.62
CA ALA A 49 8.63 0.58 3.24
C ALA A 49 9.52 -0.59 2.82
N VAL A 50 8.99 -1.80 2.94
CA VAL A 50 9.51 -2.99 2.27
C VAL A 50 8.57 -3.36 1.12
N LEU A 51 9.16 -3.55 -0.05
CA LEU A 51 8.50 -4.13 -1.22
C LEU A 51 8.95 -5.57 -1.41
N ASN A 52 8.19 -6.35 -2.17
CA ASN A 52 8.44 -7.78 -2.36
C ASN A 52 8.72 -8.17 -3.81
N ARG A 53 9.42 -7.30 -4.56
CA ARG A 53 9.79 -7.57 -5.95
C ARG A 53 11.08 -8.38 -6.02
N TYR A 54 11.01 -9.71 -6.20
CA TYR A 54 12.14 -10.66 -6.24
C TYR A 54 12.99 -10.76 -4.95
N GLY A 55 12.42 -10.40 -3.82
CA GLY A 55 13.06 -10.38 -2.51
C GLY A 55 12.67 -9.13 -1.75
N ALA A 56 13.23 -8.94 -0.56
CA ALA A 56 13.03 -7.72 0.22
C ALA A 56 13.72 -6.55 -0.46
N LEU A 57 12.96 -5.50 -0.71
CA LEU A 57 13.47 -4.25 -1.25
C LEU A 57 13.04 -3.11 -0.33
N LEU A 58 13.99 -2.50 0.35
CA LEU A 58 13.74 -1.33 1.19
C LEU A 58 13.69 -0.08 0.32
N ILE A 59 12.65 0.71 0.50
CA ILE A 59 12.52 2.04 -0.09
C ILE A 59 12.34 3.08 1.02
N GLN A 60 12.90 4.25 0.79
CA GLN A 60 12.77 5.41 1.66
C GLN A 60 12.27 6.60 0.85
N ASN A 61 11.28 7.30 1.38
CA ASN A 61 10.80 8.57 0.87
C ASN A 61 11.00 9.62 1.97
N ASP A 62 11.95 10.52 1.78
CA ASP A 62 12.37 11.49 2.80
C ASP A 62 11.56 12.79 2.78
N GLY A 63 10.76 13.01 1.72
CA GLY A 63 10.03 14.25 1.51
C GLY A 63 8.59 14.06 1.06
N ASN A 64 7.85 15.15 1.02
CA ASN A 64 6.51 15.16 0.45
C ASN A 64 6.58 15.01 -1.08
N VAL A 65 5.90 14.01 -1.62
CA VAL A 65 5.76 13.80 -3.05
C VAL A 65 4.35 14.15 -3.50
N LYS A 66 4.25 15.08 -4.45
CA LYS A 66 2.97 15.45 -5.07
C LYS A 66 2.68 14.50 -6.24
N VAL A 67 1.61 13.72 -6.14
CA VAL A 67 1.20 12.76 -7.17
C VAL A 67 -0.05 13.29 -7.87
N PRO A 68 0.04 13.63 -9.18
CA PRO A 68 -1.09 14.15 -9.92
C PRO A 68 -2.14 13.08 -10.22
N LEU A 69 -3.41 13.44 -10.13
CA LEU A 69 -4.55 12.65 -10.59
C LEU A 69 -5.15 13.28 -11.86
N ASN A 70 -5.78 12.45 -12.68
CA ASN A 70 -6.57 12.96 -13.79
C ASN A 70 -7.77 13.77 -13.28
N ALA A 71 -8.24 14.74 -14.08
CA ALA A 71 -9.45 15.50 -13.78
C ALA A 71 -10.61 14.58 -13.35
N ALA A 72 -11.44 15.07 -12.43
CA ALA A 72 -12.62 14.34 -11.99
C ALA A 72 -13.54 13.96 -13.17
N PRO A 73 -14.29 12.87 -13.08
CA PRO A 73 -15.25 12.54 -14.12
C PRO A 73 -16.37 13.57 -14.20
N SER A 74 -16.99 13.72 -15.37
CA SER A 74 -18.13 14.62 -15.58
C SER A 74 -19.45 14.06 -15.00
N ALA A 75 -19.54 12.73 -14.88
CA ALA A 75 -20.68 12.05 -14.30
C ALA A 75 -20.22 10.82 -13.51
N ASN A 76 -21.00 10.43 -12.50
CA ASN A 76 -20.67 9.36 -11.55
C ASN A 76 -19.36 9.62 -10.77
N SER A 77 -19.09 8.77 -9.81
CA SER A 77 -17.82 8.77 -9.08
C SER A 77 -16.84 7.75 -9.68
N ARG A 78 -15.54 7.93 -9.45
CA ARG A 78 -14.54 6.90 -9.72
C ARG A 78 -13.61 6.73 -8.53
N ILE A 79 -12.94 5.59 -8.45
CA ILE A 79 -11.90 5.34 -7.44
C ILE A 79 -10.57 5.19 -8.15
N ASP A 80 -9.63 6.09 -7.87
CA ASP A 80 -8.24 5.99 -8.30
C ASP A 80 -7.40 5.34 -7.20
N VAL A 81 -6.32 4.63 -7.55
CA VAL A 81 -5.41 4.00 -6.56
C VAL A 81 -4.02 4.59 -6.70
N VAL A 82 -3.55 5.21 -5.62
CA VAL A 82 -2.19 5.73 -5.49
C VAL A 82 -1.26 4.61 -5.06
N TYR A 83 -0.12 4.47 -5.72
CA TYR A 83 0.84 3.42 -5.42
C TYR A 83 2.28 3.93 -5.49
N VAL A 84 3.20 3.16 -4.91
CA VAL A 84 4.63 3.26 -5.14
C VAL A 84 5.14 1.94 -5.70
N LYS A 85 6.09 2.01 -6.65
CA LYS A 85 6.76 0.85 -7.25
C LYS A 85 8.24 1.17 -7.39
N GLN A 86 9.11 0.25 -7.01
CA GLN A 86 10.51 0.34 -7.40
C GLN A 86 10.65 -0.03 -8.87
N HIS A 87 11.21 0.86 -9.67
CA HIS A 87 11.66 0.57 -11.02
C HIS A 87 13.06 -0.05 -10.99
N GLU A 88 13.35 -0.93 -11.91
CA GLU A 88 14.62 -1.63 -12.05
C GLU A 88 14.96 -1.89 -13.51
N THR A 89 16.13 -1.42 -13.93
CA THR A 89 16.61 -1.61 -15.31
C THR A 89 17.26 -2.97 -15.55
N ARG A 90 17.65 -3.69 -14.48
CA ARG A 90 18.34 -4.98 -14.56
C ARG A 90 17.37 -6.13 -14.90
N PRO A 91 17.77 -7.05 -15.80
CA PRO A 91 16.99 -8.25 -16.07
C PRO A 91 16.69 -9.07 -14.78
N PRO A 92 15.51 -9.70 -14.70
CA PRO A 92 14.46 -9.82 -15.71
C PRO A 92 13.55 -8.59 -15.83
N MET A 93 13.87 -7.50 -15.12
CA MET A 93 13.18 -6.23 -15.23
C MET A 93 13.64 -5.44 -16.43
N SER A 94 12.79 -4.57 -16.93
CA SER A 94 13.09 -3.65 -18.03
C SER A 94 12.37 -2.32 -17.82
N ASP A 95 12.31 -1.87 -16.55
CA ASP A 95 11.78 -0.54 -16.25
C ASP A 95 12.76 0.53 -16.79
N ASP A 96 12.32 1.77 -16.86
CA ASP A 96 13.06 2.89 -17.42
C ASP A 96 14.04 3.55 -16.44
N SER A 97 14.06 3.11 -15.19
CA SER A 97 14.88 3.69 -14.12
C SER A 97 15.17 2.69 -13.00
N ASP A 98 16.07 3.04 -12.08
CA ASP A 98 16.35 2.28 -10.86
C ASP A 98 15.87 3.02 -9.59
N PHE A 99 14.82 3.85 -9.71
CA PHE A 99 14.28 4.66 -8.62
C PHE A 99 12.84 4.25 -8.24
N PRO A 100 12.40 4.54 -7.01
CA PRO A 100 11.00 4.44 -6.64
C PRO A 100 10.15 5.42 -7.48
N VAL A 101 9.06 4.94 -8.05
CA VAL A 101 8.13 5.75 -8.84
C VAL A 101 6.77 5.73 -8.15
N PHE A 102 6.22 6.93 -7.94
CA PHE A 102 4.85 7.11 -7.47
C PHE A 102 3.92 7.24 -8.67
N GLY A 103 2.81 6.52 -8.62
CA GLY A 103 1.85 6.53 -9.71
C GLY A 103 0.40 6.43 -9.25
N VAL A 104 -0.49 6.59 -10.22
CA VAL A 104 -1.93 6.46 -10.01
C VAL A 104 -2.48 5.51 -11.07
N VAL A 105 -3.23 4.49 -10.62
CA VAL A 105 -4.09 3.74 -11.53
C VAL A 105 -5.46 4.41 -11.52
N LYS A 106 -5.84 4.99 -12.66
CA LYS A 106 -7.13 5.63 -12.84
C LYS A 106 -8.23 4.58 -12.92
N GLY A 107 -9.27 4.76 -12.10
CA GLY A 107 -10.45 3.92 -12.16
C GLY A 107 -11.44 4.29 -13.27
N VAL A 108 -12.53 3.55 -13.33
CA VAL A 108 -13.64 3.80 -14.25
C VAL A 108 -14.78 4.45 -13.47
N ALA A 109 -15.35 5.53 -14.02
CA ALA A 109 -16.50 6.20 -13.42
C ALA A 109 -17.75 5.32 -13.57
N ALA A 110 -18.45 5.08 -12.45
CA ALA A 110 -19.65 4.24 -12.42
C ALA A 110 -20.55 4.65 -11.24
N ALA A 111 -21.82 4.22 -11.29
CA ALA A 111 -22.76 4.39 -10.17
C ALA A 111 -22.24 3.71 -8.88
N THR A 112 -21.57 2.56 -9.05
CA THR A 112 -20.83 1.86 -7.97
C THR A 112 -19.42 1.63 -8.46
N PRO A 113 -18.49 2.59 -8.23
CA PRO A 113 -17.12 2.50 -8.73
C PRO A 113 -16.34 1.43 -7.99
N VAL A 114 -15.51 0.71 -8.73
CA VAL A 114 -14.60 -0.32 -8.19
C VAL A 114 -13.16 0.19 -8.30
N ALA A 115 -12.38 -0.01 -7.25
CA ALA A 115 -10.96 0.33 -7.25
C ALA A 115 -10.20 -0.58 -8.22
N PRO A 116 -9.36 -0.02 -9.12
CA PRO A 116 -8.51 -0.83 -9.99
C PRO A 116 -7.38 -1.51 -9.20
N GLY A 117 -6.82 -2.58 -9.77
CA GLY A 117 -5.60 -3.19 -9.25
C GLY A 117 -4.36 -2.33 -9.56
N VAL A 118 -3.35 -2.41 -8.71
CA VAL A 118 -2.04 -1.77 -8.95
C VAL A 118 -1.13 -2.68 -9.79
N PRO A 119 -0.10 -2.12 -10.45
CA PRO A 119 0.90 -2.90 -11.18
C PRO A 119 1.59 -3.96 -10.29
N SER A 120 2.03 -5.06 -10.90
CA SER A 120 2.76 -6.10 -10.20
C SER A 120 4.02 -5.53 -9.52
N GLY A 121 4.25 -5.91 -8.26
CA GLY A 121 5.36 -5.42 -7.44
C GLY A 121 5.20 -4.00 -6.90
N ALA A 122 4.04 -3.36 -7.12
CA ALA A 122 3.71 -2.08 -6.52
C ALA A 122 3.01 -2.27 -5.17
N LEU A 123 3.22 -1.31 -4.26
CA LEU A 123 2.50 -1.18 -3.01
C LEU A 123 1.40 -0.13 -3.16
N ALA A 124 0.14 -0.53 -2.99
CA ALA A 124 -0.98 0.40 -2.93
C ALA A 124 -0.92 1.21 -1.62
N LEU A 125 -0.92 2.54 -1.74
CA LEU A 125 -0.85 3.45 -0.59
C LEU A 125 -2.25 3.91 -0.16
N ALA A 126 -3.07 4.37 -1.11
CA ALA A 126 -4.42 4.84 -0.82
C ALA A 126 -5.37 4.67 -2.02
N LYS A 127 -6.65 4.56 -1.72
CA LYS A 127 -7.76 4.73 -2.66
C LYS A 127 -8.31 6.14 -2.53
N VAL A 128 -8.57 6.78 -3.67
CA VAL A 128 -9.13 8.14 -3.74
C VAL A 128 -10.47 8.06 -4.47
N LEU A 129 -11.57 8.16 -3.72
CA LEU A 129 -12.90 8.32 -4.29
C LEU A 129 -13.06 9.75 -4.77
N LEU A 130 -13.28 9.94 -6.05
CA LEU A 130 -13.48 11.23 -6.71
C LEU A 130 -14.92 11.35 -7.20
N PRO A 131 -15.76 12.18 -6.55
CA PRO A 131 -17.06 12.54 -7.11
C PRO A 131 -16.94 13.26 -8.46
N ALA A 132 -18.03 13.25 -9.22
CA ALA A 132 -18.09 14.01 -10.45
C ALA A 132 -17.89 15.52 -10.20
N GLY A 133 -17.17 16.18 -11.10
CA GLY A 133 -17.04 17.65 -11.16
C GLY A 133 -16.18 18.29 -10.07
N VAL A 134 -15.54 17.54 -9.18
CA VAL A 134 -14.62 18.12 -8.18
C VAL A 134 -13.35 18.66 -8.85
N SER A 135 -12.85 19.81 -8.39
CA SER A 135 -11.67 20.49 -8.94
C SER A 135 -10.37 20.23 -8.19
N ASN A 136 -10.47 19.62 -6.98
CA ASN A 136 -9.31 19.34 -6.14
C ASN A 136 -9.60 18.14 -5.23
N THR A 137 -8.56 17.57 -4.62
CA THR A 137 -8.67 16.35 -3.82
C THR A 137 -8.97 16.57 -2.33
N ALA A 138 -9.07 17.82 -1.89
CA ALA A 138 -9.58 18.19 -0.56
C ALA A 138 -11.04 18.66 -0.61
N ALA A 139 -11.69 18.63 -1.79
CA ALA A 139 -13.10 19.04 -1.95
C ALA A 139 -14.04 18.12 -1.17
N ALA A 140 -15.18 18.67 -0.79
CA ALA A 140 -16.25 17.92 -0.14
C ALA A 140 -16.67 16.69 -0.98
N GLY A 141 -16.84 15.55 -0.33
CA GLY A 141 -17.19 14.28 -0.97
C GLY A 141 -16.01 13.48 -1.53
N VAL A 142 -14.82 14.06 -1.63
CA VAL A 142 -13.61 13.27 -1.87
C VAL A 142 -13.25 12.48 -0.60
N VAL A 143 -12.99 11.18 -0.77
CA VAL A 143 -12.58 10.31 0.35
C VAL A 143 -11.27 9.64 0.00
N ILE A 144 -10.25 9.86 0.85
CA ILE A 144 -8.95 9.20 0.75
C ILE A 144 -8.89 8.12 1.83
N THR A 145 -8.82 6.86 1.41
CA THR A 145 -8.72 5.72 2.31
C THR A 145 -7.33 5.11 2.21
N GLN A 146 -6.58 5.12 3.30
CA GLN A 146 -5.28 4.45 3.38
C GLN A 146 -5.46 2.94 3.18
N THR A 147 -4.65 2.33 2.30
CA THR A 147 -4.80 0.90 1.95
C THR A 147 -3.55 0.08 2.21
N TYR A 148 -2.45 0.71 2.56
CA TYR A 148 -1.23 0.01 2.92
C TYR A 148 -1.40 -0.79 4.21
N ILE A 149 -0.59 -1.84 4.34
CA ILE A 149 -0.40 -2.56 5.60
C ILE A 149 0.93 -2.16 6.22
N GLY A 150 1.06 -2.27 7.53
CA GLY A 150 2.34 -2.16 8.23
C GLY A 150 3.09 -3.48 8.08
N ALA A 151 4.22 -3.44 7.38
CA ALA A 151 5.15 -4.57 7.35
C ALA A 151 5.87 -4.70 8.69
N ALA A 152 6.36 -5.90 8.97
CA ALA A 152 7.04 -6.19 10.23
C ALA A 152 8.32 -6.99 10.01
N MET A 153 9.32 -6.74 10.85
CA MET A 153 10.45 -7.65 11.00
C MET A 153 9.98 -8.91 11.77
N LYS A 154 10.74 -10.00 11.66
CA LYS A 154 10.47 -11.22 12.46
C LYS A 154 10.52 -10.91 13.95
N GLY A 155 9.49 -11.36 14.65
CA GLY A 155 9.31 -11.08 16.08
C GLY A 155 8.54 -9.78 16.37
N ASP A 156 8.24 -9.01 15.36
CA ASP A 156 7.42 -7.81 15.45
C ASP A 156 5.99 -8.05 14.92
N MET A 157 5.12 -7.05 15.00
CA MET A 157 3.71 -7.15 14.71
C MET A 157 3.35 -6.48 13.39
N LEU A 158 2.72 -7.23 12.47
CA LEU A 158 2.08 -6.67 11.29
C LEU A 158 0.96 -5.72 11.70
N ARG A 159 0.66 -4.74 10.88
CA ARG A 159 -0.46 -3.81 11.11
C ARG A 159 -1.36 -3.75 9.89
N VAL A 160 -2.65 -3.91 10.08
CA VAL A 160 -3.66 -3.77 9.02
C VAL A 160 -4.68 -2.69 9.38
N GLN A 161 -5.25 -2.07 8.37
CA GLN A 161 -6.26 -1.02 8.55
C GLN A 161 -7.66 -1.61 8.71
N THR A 162 -7.90 -2.82 8.21
CA THR A 162 -9.24 -3.44 8.17
C THR A 162 -9.19 -4.94 8.43
N SER A 163 -10.29 -5.50 8.92
CA SER A 163 -10.45 -6.96 9.09
C SER A 163 -10.35 -7.70 7.76
N ALA A 164 -10.78 -7.09 6.64
CA ALA A 164 -10.61 -7.70 5.32
C ALA A 164 -9.12 -7.87 4.93
N GLN A 165 -8.26 -6.89 5.26
CA GLN A 165 -6.81 -7.03 5.05
C GLN A 165 -6.22 -8.13 5.95
N ARG A 166 -6.64 -8.21 7.23
CA ARG A 166 -6.25 -9.30 8.14
C ARG A 166 -6.60 -10.66 7.54
N ASP A 167 -7.84 -10.81 7.09
CA ASP A 167 -8.36 -12.08 6.60
C ASP A 167 -7.72 -12.51 5.26
N ALA A 168 -7.26 -11.53 4.45
CA ALA A 168 -6.50 -11.78 3.23
C ALA A 168 -5.08 -12.33 3.49
N LEU A 169 -4.50 -12.10 4.67
CA LEU A 169 -3.19 -12.62 5.07
C LEU A 169 -3.27 -14.10 5.49
N THR A 170 -3.58 -14.98 4.53
CA THR A 170 -3.78 -16.42 4.77
C THR A 170 -2.48 -17.22 4.75
N THR A 171 -1.43 -16.69 4.12
CA THR A 171 -0.16 -17.38 3.86
C THR A 171 0.98 -16.95 4.77
N VAL A 172 0.71 -16.17 5.81
CA VAL A 172 1.71 -15.86 6.85
C VAL A 172 1.97 -17.08 7.75
N PRO A 173 3.18 -17.22 8.32
CA PRO A 173 3.52 -18.31 9.23
C PRO A 173 2.67 -18.32 10.49
N GLU A 174 2.53 -19.51 11.10
CA GLU A 174 1.99 -19.67 12.45
C GLU A 174 2.82 -18.87 13.45
N GLY A 175 2.18 -18.29 14.47
CA GLY A 175 2.80 -17.43 15.45
C GLY A 175 3.01 -15.98 14.99
N THR A 176 2.70 -15.63 13.74
CA THR A 176 2.74 -14.23 13.29
C THR A 176 1.76 -13.39 14.10
N LEU A 177 2.25 -12.26 14.62
CA LEU A 177 1.46 -11.27 15.35
C LEU A 177 0.91 -10.19 14.40
N LEU A 178 -0.28 -9.67 14.68
CA LEU A 178 -0.94 -8.65 13.87
C LEU A 178 -1.81 -7.75 14.73
N HIS A 179 -1.69 -6.43 14.53
CA HIS A 179 -2.61 -5.42 15.06
C HIS A 179 -3.60 -5.00 13.97
N ASN A 180 -4.90 -5.05 14.25
CA ASN A 180 -5.94 -4.55 13.37
C ASN A 180 -6.48 -3.21 13.90
N VAL A 181 -6.27 -2.15 13.13
CA VAL A 181 -6.66 -0.78 13.51
C VAL A 181 -8.19 -0.64 13.59
N ALA A 182 -8.94 -1.30 12.71
CA ALA A 182 -10.39 -1.13 12.62
C ALA A 182 -11.13 -1.58 13.90
N ASP A 183 -10.67 -2.64 14.54
CA ASP A 183 -11.26 -3.18 15.78
C ASP A 183 -10.38 -2.95 17.02
N ASN A 184 -9.20 -2.31 16.83
CA ASN A 184 -8.20 -2.05 17.86
C ASN A 184 -7.82 -3.30 18.66
N CYS A 185 -7.66 -4.43 17.96
CA CYS A 185 -7.42 -5.72 18.55
C CYS A 185 -6.12 -6.35 17.99
N ASP A 186 -5.42 -7.07 18.86
CA ASP A 186 -4.24 -7.82 18.50
C ASP A 186 -4.60 -9.28 18.20
N TYR A 187 -3.91 -9.88 17.24
CA TYR A 187 -4.16 -11.23 16.76
C TYR A 187 -2.88 -12.03 16.63
N VAL A 188 -2.99 -13.34 16.85
CA VAL A 188 -1.94 -14.30 16.51
C VAL A 188 -2.44 -15.28 15.46
N ARG A 189 -1.59 -15.65 14.53
CA ARG A 189 -1.86 -16.72 13.57
C ARG A 189 -1.72 -18.06 14.25
N LYS A 190 -2.84 -18.81 14.42
CA LYS A 190 -2.86 -20.11 15.12
C LYS A 190 -3.88 -21.06 14.48
N GLY A 191 -3.39 -22.24 14.05
CA GLY A 191 -4.21 -23.25 13.39
C GLY A 191 -4.81 -22.76 12.08
N GLY A 192 -4.06 -22.02 11.30
CA GLY A 192 -4.50 -21.45 10.02
C GLY A 192 -5.53 -20.32 10.13
N LYS A 193 -5.78 -19.79 11.33
CA LYS A 193 -6.75 -18.70 11.58
C LYS A 193 -6.13 -17.58 12.41
N TRP A 194 -6.67 -16.39 12.31
CA TRP A 194 -6.38 -15.30 13.22
C TRP A 194 -7.18 -15.45 14.51
N ARG A 195 -6.51 -15.39 15.65
CA ARG A 195 -7.09 -15.48 17.00
C ARG A 195 -6.78 -14.20 17.74
N GLY A 196 -7.80 -13.43 18.15
CA GLY A 196 -7.67 -12.26 18.99
C GLY A 196 -7.38 -12.63 20.47
N TRP A 197 -6.74 -11.74 21.20
CA TRP A 197 -6.56 -11.77 22.66
C TRP A 197 -6.73 -10.39 23.27
#